data_78c327f98ffb0119225d88af77edb01e
#
_entry.id   78c327f98ffb0119225d88af77edb01e
#
_cell.length_a   1.000
_cell.length_b   1.000
_cell.length_c   1.000
_cell.angle_alpha   90.00
_cell.angle_beta   90.00
_cell.angle_gamma   90.00
#
_symmetry.space_group_name_H-M   'P 1'
#
loop_
_entity.id
_entity.type
_entity.pdbx_description
1 polymer ?
#
loop_
_entity_poly.entity_id
_entity_poly.type
_entity_poly.pdbx_seq_one_letter_code
_entity_poly.pdbx_strand_id
1 'polypeptide(L)'
;MLIRNYRKNIGLMAGVEFFAFLGITSFWILFLSQNGMSLWQIGLLESIFHTTSLLCEIPSGMLADRYSYKTNLYLSRIAGIVSSILMLAGQGNFWIYALAMAISALSYNFDSGTSAAMVYDSAVEAGLKERYLSISSFLSGVSEGTQSLGTVLAGFFVHGQLHLTYYIMIATSIIV
;
A
#
# COMPACT_ATOMS: atom_id res chain seq x y z
N MET A 1 -2.82 -18.21 13.17
CA MET A 1 -2.55 -19.63 12.82
C MET A 1 -2.42 -19.69 11.31
N LEU A 2 -1.20 -19.69 10.77
CA LEU A 2 -0.97 -19.83 9.33
C LEU A 2 -1.56 -21.13 8.87
N ILE A 3 -2.45 -21.08 7.88
CA ILE A 3 -3.03 -22.27 7.28
C ILE A 3 -1.85 -23.07 6.71
N ARG A 4 -1.63 -24.29 7.20
CA ARG A 4 -0.54 -25.19 6.79
C ARG A 4 -0.59 -25.62 5.30
N ASN A 5 -1.49 -25.03 4.53
CA ASN A 5 -1.64 -25.25 3.09
C ASN A 5 -1.06 -24.05 2.33
N TYR A 6 0.25 -24.06 2.16
CA TYR A 6 1.02 -23.00 1.50
C TYR A 6 0.55 -22.66 0.09
N ARG A 7 -0.05 -23.61 -0.65
CA ARG A 7 -0.67 -23.33 -1.95
C ARG A 7 -1.87 -22.40 -1.84
N LYS A 8 -2.65 -22.50 -0.74
CA LYS A 8 -3.76 -21.57 -0.48
C LYS A 8 -3.27 -20.17 -0.15
N ASN A 9 -2.09 -20.05 0.48
CA ASN A 9 -1.51 -18.72 0.77
C ASN A 9 -1.23 -17.94 -0.50
N ILE A 10 -0.76 -18.60 -1.58
CA ILE A 10 -0.51 -17.93 -2.86
C ILE A 10 -1.81 -17.38 -3.46
N GLY A 11 -2.90 -18.14 -3.41
CA GLY A 11 -4.22 -17.69 -3.86
C GLY A 11 -4.81 -16.56 -3.00
N LEU A 12 -4.62 -16.65 -1.67
CA LEU A 12 -5.03 -15.59 -0.75
C LEU A 12 -4.23 -14.30 -1.00
N MET A 13 -2.92 -14.41 -1.28
CA MET A 13 -2.10 -13.25 -1.63
C MET A 13 -2.58 -12.56 -2.90
N ALA A 14 -3.04 -13.28 -3.91
CA ALA A 14 -3.62 -12.65 -5.09
C ALA A 14 -4.87 -11.81 -4.75
N GLY A 15 -5.70 -12.29 -3.80
CA GLY A 15 -6.82 -11.50 -3.27
C GLY A 15 -6.37 -10.27 -2.48
N VAL A 16 -5.33 -10.43 -1.63
CA VAL A 16 -4.73 -9.31 -0.88
C VAL A 16 -4.17 -8.26 -1.84
N GLU A 17 -3.39 -8.67 -2.84
CA GLU A 17 -2.84 -7.78 -3.88
C GLU A 17 -3.95 -7.05 -4.63
N PHE A 18 -5.03 -7.75 -5.01
CA PHE A 18 -6.17 -7.13 -5.68
C PHE A 18 -6.76 -5.97 -4.87
N PHE A 19 -7.09 -6.18 -3.60
CA PHE A 19 -7.69 -5.13 -2.77
C PHE A 19 -6.67 -4.07 -2.32
N ALA A 20 -5.42 -4.45 -2.09
CA ALA A 20 -4.36 -3.54 -1.65
C ALA A 20 -3.95 -2.55 -2.75
N PHE A 21 -3.88 -3.03 -3.98
CA PHE A 21 -3.43 -2.25 -5.13
C PHE A 21 -4.56 -1.73 -6.01
N LEU A 22 -5.77 -1.57 -5.48
CA LEU A 22 -6.89 -1.02 -6.26
C LEU A 22 -6.61 0.39 -6.82
N GLY A 23 -5.50 1.03 -6.44
CA GLY A 23 -4.96 2.25 -7.06
C GLY A 23 -5.90 3.45 -7.07
N ILE A 24 -6.97 3.38 -6.27
CA ILE A 24 -8.04 4.38 -6.27
C ILE A 24 -7.55 5.77 -5.86
N THR A 25 -6.40 5.86 -5.18
CA THR A 25 -5.74 7.11 -4.78
C THR A 25 -4.70 7.61 -5.78
N SER A 26 -4.67 7.09 -7.01
CA SER A 26 -3.71 7.46 -8.06
C SER A 26 -3.68 8.97 -8.37
N PHE A 27 -4.78 9.68 -8.15
CA PHE A 27 -4.86 11.14 -8.35
C PHE A 27 -4.53 11.96 -7.09
N TRP A 28 -3.66 11.45 -6.21
CA TRP A 28 -3.29 12.13 -4.96
C TRP A 28 -2.67 13.53 -5.18
N ILE A 29 -1.90 13.72 -6.25
CA ILE A 29 -1.37 15.04 -6.64
C ILE A 29 -2.51 16.02 -6.92
N LEU A 30 -3.51 15.59 -7.68
CA LEU A 30 -4.67 16.39 -8.00
C LEU A 30 -5.52 16.65 -6.74
N PHE A 31 -5.67 15.66 -5.87
CA PHE A 31 -6.34 15.82 -4.58
C PHE A 31 -5.68 16.92 -3.73
N LEU A 32 -4.35 16.88 -3.58
CA LEU A 32 -3.61 17.90 -2.84
C LEU A 32 -3.72 19.28 -3.50
N SER A 33 -3.66 19.35 -4.83
CA SER A 33 -3.84 20.59 -5.57
C SER A 33 -5.24 21.18 -5.38
N GLN A 34 -6.29 20.36 -5.42
CA GLN A 34 -7.66 20.80 -5.13
C GLN A 34 -7.86 21.26 -3.68
N ASN A 35 -7.03 20.77 -2.75
CA ASN A 35 -7.00 21.22 -1.36
C ASN A 35 -6.02 22.40 -1.11
N GLY A 36 -5.60 23.10 -2.15
CA GLY A 36 -4.85 24.34 -2.04
C GLY A 36 -3.33 24.19 -1.93
N MET A 37 -2.78 22.98 -2.12
CA MET A 37 -1.33 22.80 -2.16
C MET A 37 -0.76 23.25 -3.49
N SER A 38 0.31 24.04 -3.45
CA SER A 38 1.11 24.37 -4.63
C SER A 38 1.93 23.15 -5.09
N LEU A 39 2.31 23.10 -6.36
CA LEU A 39 3.16 22.02 -6.90
C LEU A 39 4.49 21.88 -6.14
N TRP A 40 5.06 23.00 -5.68
CA TRP A 40 6.24 23.00 -4.84
C TRP A 40 6.02 22.26 -3.51
N GLN A 41 4.90 22.56 -2.83
CA GLN A 41 4.53 21.87 -1.58
C GLN A 41 4.27 20.37 -1.80
N ILE A 42 3.62 20.02 -2.91
CA ILE A 42 3.41 18.62 -3.30
C ILE A 42 4.75 17.91 -3.52
N GLY A 43 5.70 18.54 -4.19
CA GLY A 43 7.05 18.01 -4.37
C GLY A 43 7.80 17.82 -3.04
N LEU A 44 7.61 18.72 -2.05
CA LEU A 44 8.15 18.53 -0.71
C LEU A 44 7.49 17.36 0.02
N LEU A 45 6.18 17.18 -0.10
CA LEU A 45 5.44 16.05 0.48
C LEU A 45 5.93 14.71 -0.08
N GLU A 46 6.16 14.64 -1.39
CA GLU A 46 6.75 13.47 -2.05
C GLU A 46 8.16 13.19 -1.53
N SER A 47 8.97 14.24 -1.36
CA SER A 47 10.30 14.12 -0.79
C SER A 47 10.28 13.59 0.65
N ILE A 48 9.29 14.01 1.46
CA ILE A 48 9.08 13.49 2.82
C ILE A 48 8.74 11.99 2.77
N PHE A 49 7.87 11.57 1.86
CA PHE A 49 7.54 10.15 1.67
C PHE A 49 8.81 9.34 1.37
N HIS A 50 9.57 9.70 0.34
CA HIS A 50 10.77 8.96 -0.06
C HIS A 50 11.88 9.00 0.99
N THR A 51 12.09 10.14 1.66
CA THR A 51 13.07 10.26 2.74
C THR A 51 12.69 9.38 3.92
N THR A 52 11.42 9.38 4.32
CA THR A 52 10.93 8.52 5.40
C THR A 52 11.04 7.06 5.02
N SER A 53 10.67 6.69 3.77
CA SER A 53 10.82 5.32 3.28
C SER A 53 12.27 4.86 3.35
N LEU A 54 13.20 5.64 2.85
CA LEU A 54 14.64 5.32 2.88
C LEU A 54 15.16 5.16 4.31
N LEU A 55 14.84 6.07 5.23
CA LEU A 55 15.29 6.02 6.61
C LEU A 55 14.69 4.85 7.40
N CYS A 56 13.46 4.47 7.06
CA CYS A 56 12.72 3.41 7.74
C CYS A 56 12.86 2.03 7.08
N GLU A 57 13.55 1.91 5.94
CA GLU A 57 13.73 0.63 5.23
C GLU A 57 14.44 -0.40 6.12
N ILE A 58 15.57 -0.02 6.74
CA ILE A 58 16.31 -0.91 7.65
C ILE A 58 15.50 -1.23 8.92
N PRO A 59 14.96 -0.23 9.66
CA PRO A 59 14.14 -0.50 10.84
C PRO A 59 12.91 -1.37 10.56
N SER A 60 12.22 -1.15 9.45
CA SER A 60 11.03 -1.96 9.06
C SER A 60 11.41 -3.38 8.71
N GLY A 61 12.54 -3.60 8.01
CA GLY A 61 13.09 -4.92 7.74
C GLY A 61 13.43 -5.68 9.02
N MET A 62 14.10 -5.04 9.99
CA MET A 62 14.38 -5.65 11.30
C MET A 62 13.11 -6.02 12.08
N LEU A 63 12.06 -5.22 11.97
CA LEU A 63 10.75 -5.52 12.55
C LEU A 63 10.08 -6.69 11.82
N ALA A 64 10.21 -6.75 10.49
CA ALA A 64 9.70 -7.86 9.68
C ALA A 64 10.33 -9.21 10.07
N ASP A 65 11.63 -9.23 10.33
CA ASP A 65 12.36 -10.42 10.77
C ASP A 65 11.96 -10.86 12.20
N ARG A 66 11.59 -9.91 13.04
CA ARG A 66 11.25 -10.17 14.45
C ARG A 66 9.79 -10.60 14.66
N TYR A 67 8.88 -10.10 13.84
CA TYR A 67 7.45 -10.39 13.93
C TYR A 67 7.00 -11.30 12.79
N SER A 68 5.81 -11.90 12.92
CA SER A 68 5.24 -12.72 11.85
C SER A 68 4.86 -11.87 10.64
N TYR A 69 4.92 -12.43 9.44
CA TYR A 69 4.44 -11.79 8.21
C TYR A 69 3.04 -11.19 8.37
N LYS A 70 2.15 -11.93 9.05
CA LYS A 70 0.78 -11.47 9.33
C LYS A 70 0.76 -10.17 10.15
N THR A 71 1.60 -10.07 11.18
CA THR A 71 1.68 -8.86 12.02
C THR A 71 2.14 -7.66 11.20
N ASN A 72 3.14 -7.83 10.36
CA ASN A 72 3.67 -6.74 9.53
C ASN A 72 2.65 -6.28 8.49
N LEU A 73 1.92 -7.21 7.85
CA LEU A 73 0.84 -6.86 6.93
C LEU A 73 -0.28 -6.09 7.64
N TYR A 74 -0.65 -6.47 8.87
CA TYR A 74 -1.61 -5.68 9.65
C TYR A 74 -1.08 -4.28 10.00
N LEU A 75 0.21 -4.15 10.38
CA LEU A 75 0.82 -2.84 10.63
C LEU A 75 0.81 -1.98 9.37
N SER A 76 1.11 -2.56 8.21
CA SER A 76 0.98 -1.87 6.92
C SER A 76 -0.45 -1.35 6.71
N ARG A 77 -1.47 -2.20 6.87
CA ARG A 77 -2.88 -1.80 6.67
C ARG A 77 -3.32 -0.71 7.66
N ILE A 78 -2.96 -0.83 8.93
CA ILE A 78 -3.27 0.19 9.95
C ILE A 78 -2.59 1.52 9.60
N ALA A 79 -1.31 1.50 9.22
CA ALA A 79 -0.60 2.70 8.80
C ALA A 79 -1.24 3.34 7.55
N GLY A 80 -1.65 2.53 6.56
CA GLY A 80 -2.35 3.01 5.37
C GLY A 80 -3.71 3.66 5.69
N ILE A 81 -4.48 3.07 6.61
CA ILE A 81 -5.75 3.64 7.09
C ILE A 81 -5.50 4.98 7.79
N VAL A 82 -4.52 5.03 8.72
CA VAL A 82 -4.18 6.27 9.44
C VAL A 82 -3.72 7.36 8.47
N SER A 83 -2.87 7.03 7.50
CA SER A 83 -2.46 7.96 6.45
C SER A 83 -3.65 8.49 5.67
N SER A 84 -4.57 7.62 5.24
CA SER A 84 -5.77 8.01 4.50
C SER A 84 -6.70 8.92 5.30
N ILE A 85 -6.85 8.66 6.61
CA ILE A 85 -7.62 9.53 7.51
C ILE A 85 -6.96 10.91 7.62
N LEU A 86 -5.63 10.97 7.75
CA LEU A 86 -4.90 12.24 7.79
C LEU A 86 -4.99 13.00 6.47
N MET A 87 -4.96 12.32 5.33
CA MET A 87 -5.20 12.96 4.03
C MET A 87 -6.58 13.61 3.96
N LEU A 88 -7.63 12.95 4.46
CA LEU A 88 -8.97 13.53 4.54
C LEU A 88 -9.07 14.68 5.55
N ALA A 89 -8.38 14.59 6.68
CA ALA A 89 -8.39 15.59 7.74
C ALA A 89 -7.53 16.83 7.41
N GLY A 90 -6.67 16.76 6.39
CA GLY A 90 -5.65 17.78 6.09
C GLY A 90 -6.21 19.14 5.76
N GLN A 91 -7.34 19.22 5.02
CA GLN A 91 -8.07 20.47 4.68
C GLN A 91 -7.16 21.65 4.30
N GLY A 92 -6.10 21.38 3.52
CA GLY A 92 -5.14 22.41 3.11
C GLY A 92 -3.98 22.64 4.09
N ASN A 93 -3.88 21.89 5.17
CA ASN A 93 -2.76 22.02 6.12
C ASN A 93 -1.57 21.17 5.68
N PHE A 94 -0.48 21.82 5.28
CA PHE A 94 0.76 21.15 4.82
C PHE A 94 1.31 20.14 5.84
N TRP A 95 1.32 20.48 7.13
CA TRP A 95 1.93 19.62 8.15
C TRP A 95 1.13 18.33 8.42
N ILE A 96 -0.19 18.39 8.26
CA ILE A 96 -1.03 17.18 8.35
C ILE A 96 -0.76 16.28 7.15
N TYR A 97 -0.64 16.83 5.95
CA TYR A 97 -0.26 16.08 4.76
C TYR A 97 1.16 15.51 4.86
N ALA A 98 2.12 16.27 5.43
CA ALA A 98 3.46 15.78 5.67
C ALA A 98 3.49 14.56 6.61
N LEU A 99 2.69 14.60 7.69
CA LEU A 99 2.53 13.46 8.59
C LEU A 99 1.85 12.27 7.88
N ALA A 100 0.83 12.53 7.06
CA ALA A 100 0.17 11.49 6.27
C ALA A 100 1.15 10.80 5.32
N MET A 101 2.00 11.55 4.63
CA MET A 101 3.01 11.01 3.71
C MET A 101 4.08 10.20 4.43
N ALA A 102 4.54 10.66 5.60
CA ALA A 102 5.49 9.90 6.42
C ALA A 102 4.89 8.56 6.89
N ILE A 103 3.63 8.55 7.34
CA ILE A 103 2.95 7.31 7.76
C ILE A 103 2.66 6.40 6.55
N SER A 104 2.36 6.98 5.38
CA SER A 104 2.20 6.21 4.14
C SER A 104 3.48 5.48 3.75
N ALA A 105 4.64 6.13 3.92
CA ALA A 105 5.94 5.50 3.69
C ALA A 105 6.18 4.29 4.61
N LEU A 106 5.79 4.36 5.88
CA LEU A 106 5.85 3.22 6.79
C LEU A 106 4.92 2.09 6.33
N SER A 107 3.71 2.41 5.90
CA SER A 107 2.77 1.43 5.33
C SER A 107 3.40 0.68 4.16
N TYR A 108 4.00 1.42 3.22
CA TYR A 108 4.69 0.86 2.07
C TYR A 108 5.85 -0.06 2.46
N ASN A 109 6.71 0.37 3.39
CA ASN A 109 7.87 -0.42 3.81
C ASN A 109 7.47 -1.72 4.52
N PHE A 110 6.43 -1.70 5.38
CA PHE A 110 5.93 -2.91 6.03
C PHE A 110 5.32 -3.91 5.04
N ASP A 111 4.72 -3.43 3.96
CA ASP A 111 4.09 -4.29 2.95
C ASP A 111 5.14 -4.92 2.02
N SER A 112 5.97 -4.09 1.38
CA SER A 112 6.83 -4.51 0.26
C SER A 112 7.80 -5.65 0.62
N GLY A 113 8.52 -5.54 1.73
CA GLY A 113 9.44 -6.58 2.19
C GLY A 113 8.74 -7.85 2.66
N THR A 114 7.63 -7.67 3.39
CA THR A 114 6.87 -8.77 3.99
C THR A 114 6.14 -9.62 2.94
N SER A 115 5.49 -8.99 1.97
CA SER A 115 4.74 -9.68 0.91
C SER A 115 5.65 -10.53 0.06
N ALA A 116 6.80 -10.01 -0.38
CA ALA A 116 7.77 -10.74 -1.18
C ALA A 116 8.35 -11.96 -0.44
N ALA A 117 8.75 -11.77 0.83
CA ALA A 117 9.30 -12.86 1.66
C ALA A 117 8.25 -13.94 1.91
N MET A 118 7.01 -13.57 2.25
CA MET A 118 5.93 -14.52 2.51
C MET A 118 5.57 -15.35 1.27
N VAL A 119 5.57 -14.75 0.07
CA VAL A 119 5.33 -15.45 -1.19
C VAL A 119 6.46 -16.42 -1.48
N TYR A 120 7.73 -16.01 -1.28
CA TYR A 120 8.89 -16.87 -1.48
C TYR A 120 8.86 -18.10 -0.56
N ASP A 121 8.69 -17.88 0.74
CA ASP A 121 8.65 -18.97 1.73
C ASP A 121 7.47 -19.93 1.48
N SER A 122 6.30 -19.36 1.13
CA SER A 122 5.14 -20.18 0.77
C SER A 122 5.38 -21.03 -0.49
N ALA A 123 6.11 -20.51 -1.48
CA ALA A 123 6.48 -21.28 -2.67
C ALA A 123 7.49 -22.38 -2.35
N VAL A 124 8.48 -22.12 -1.49
CA VAL A 124 9.47 -23.11 -1.04
C VAL A 124 8.77 -24.24 -0.28
N GLU A 125 7.95 -23.93 0.71
CA GLU A 125 7.23 -24.89 1.55
C GLU A 125 6.17 -25.69 0.78
N ALA A 126 5.61 -25.10 -0.30
CA ALA A 126 4.71 -25.80 -1.20
C ALA A 126 5.41 -26.73 -2.22
N GLY A 127 6.76 -26.76 -2.24
CA GLY A 127 7.53 -27.47 -3.24
C GLY A 127 7.46 -26.85 -4.64
N LEU A 128 7.19 -25.54 -4.71
CA LEU A 128 7.03 -24.76 -5.95
C LEU A 128 8.18 -23.75 -6.16
N LYS A 129 9.33 -23.96 -5.51
CA LYS A 129 10.48 -23.05 -5.59
C LYS A 129 10.87 -22.72 -7.03
N GLU A 130 10.93 -23.74 -7.90
CA GLU A 130 11.25 -23.57 -9.33
C GLU A 130 10.24 -22.70 -10.09
N ARG A 131 9.02 -22.56 -9.56
CA ARG A 131 7.94 -21.73 -10.12
C ARG A 131 7.81 -20.38 -9.44
N TYR A 132 8.68 -20.03 -8.50
CA TYR A 132 8.58 -18.78 -7.75
C TYR A 132 8.51 -17.56 -8.67
N LEU A 133 9.36 -17.50 -9.71
CA LEU A 133 9.36 -16.38 -10.66
C LEU A 133 8.00 -16.24 -11.36
N SER A 134 7.39 -17.35 -11.80
CA SER A 134 6.06 -17.31 -12.43
C SER A 134 4.97 -16.90 -11.45
N ILE A 135 5.04 -17.33 -10.19
CA ILE A 135 4.10 -16.94 -9.14
C ILE A 135 4.24 -15.45 -8.84
N SER A 136 5.46 -14.97 -8.63
CA SER A 136 5.73 -13.54 -8.38
C SER A 136 5.28 -12.67 -9.55
N SER A 137 5.58 -13.07 -10.79
CA SER A 137 5.12 -12.34 -12.00
C SER A 137 3.60 -12.31 -12.11
N PHE A 138 2.90 -13.39 -11.75
CA PHE A 138 1.43 -13.43 -11.74
C PHE A 138 0.88 -12.45 -10.70
N LEU A 139 1.42 -12.43 -9.46
CA LEU A 139 1.00 -11.50 -8.41
C LEU A 139 1.26 -10.05 -8.80
N SER A 140 2.45 -9.75 -9.37
CA SER A 140 2.74 -8.42 -9.92
C SER A 140 1.75 -8.03 -11.02
N GLY A 141 1.38 -8.97 -11.89
CA GLY A 141 0.37 -8.72 -12.92
C GLY A 141 -1.01 -8.41 -12.33
N VAL A 142 -1.38 -9.08 -11.23
CA VAL A 142 -2.62 -8.76 -10.48
C VAL A 142 -2.54 -7.34 -9.92
N SER A 143 -1.45 -6.98 -9.24
CA SER A 143 -1.25 -5.66 -8.64
C SER A 143 -1.31 -4.56 -9.70
N GLU A 144 -0.56 -4.67 -10.79
CA GLU A 144 -0.51 -3.69 -11.88
C GLU A 144 -1.85 -3.57 -12.60
N GLY A 145 -2.50 -4.70 -12.89
CA GLY A 145 -3.81 -4.73 -13.52
C GLY A 145 -4.87 -4.06 -12.64
N THR A 146 -4.83 -4.34 -11.33
CA THR A 146 -5.76 -3.75 -10.36
C THR A 146 -5.50 -2.25 -10.19
N GLN A 147 -4.24 -1.83 -10.12
CA GLN A 147 -3.87 -0.42 -10.05
C GLN A 147 -4.35 0.35 -11.29
N SER A 148 -4.22 -0.24 -12.48
CA SER A 148 -4.72 0.34 -13.72
C SER A 148 -6.25 0.51 -13.70
N LEU A 149 -6.98 -0.52 -13.26
CA LEU A 149 -8.43 -0.45 -13.09
C LEU A 149 -8.82 0.62 -12.06
N GLY A 150 -8.14 0.65 -10.91
CA GLY A 150 -8.37 1.65 -9.87
C GLY A 150 -8.13 3.07 -10.35
N THR A 151 -7.11 3.29 -11.17
CA THR A 151 -6.83 4.60 -11.78
C THR A 151 -7.96 5.03 -12.71
N VAL A 152 -8.49 4.12 -13.54
CA VAL A 152 -9.66 4.42 -14.39
C VAL A 152 -10.86 4.77 -13.53
N LEU A 153 -11.15 3.99 -12.49
CA LEU A 153 -12.26 4.25 -11.56
C LEU A 153 -12.08 5.59 -10.84
N ALA A 154 -10.86 5.89 -10.37
CA ALA A 154 -10.55 7.17 -9.71
C ALA A 154 -10.78 8.38 -10.64
N GLY A 155 -10.64 8.20 -11.96
CA GLY A 155 -10.93 9.21 -12.95
C GLY A 155 -12.37 9.75 -12.91
N PHE A 156 -13.34 8.95 -12.49
CA PHE A 156 -14.73 9.40 -12.31
C PHE A 156 -14.90 10.37 -11.14
N PHE A 157 -13.98 10.39 -10.19
CA PHE A 157 -14.04 11.25 -8.99
C PHE A 157 -13.25 12.55 -9.13
N VAL A 158 -12.61 12.81 -10.28
CA VAL A 158 -11.73 13.98 -10.51
C VAL A 158 -12.45 15.32 -10.30
N HIS A 159 -13.75 15.40 -10.58
CA HIS A 159 -14.54 16.62 -10.47
C HIS A 159 -15.00 16.93 -9.03
N GLY A 160 -14.04 17.07 -8.10
CA GLY A 160 -14.29 17.49 -6.72
C GLY A 160 -14.71 16.39 -5.76
N GLN A 161 -14.68 15.13 -6.17
CA GLN A 161 -15.06 13.97 -5.35
C GLN A 161 -13.86 13.07 -4.99
N LEU A 162 -12.62 13.51 -5.19
CA LEU A 162 -11.43 12.70 -4.90
C LEU A 162 -11.32 12.27 -3.44
N HIS A 163 -11.96 12.96 -2.49
CA HIS A 163 -12.05 12.52 -1.11
C HIS A 163 -12.71 11.15 -0.95
N LEU A 164 -13.64 10.77 -1.85
CA LEU A 164 -14.30 9.46 -1.83
C LEU A 164 -13.31 8.32 -2.10
N THR A 165 -12.25 8.57 -2.86
CA THR A 165 -11.22 7.55 -3.15
C THR A 165 -10.50 7.11 -1.88
N TYR A 166 -10.28 8.02 -0.93
CA TYR A 166 -9.68 7.70 0.37
C TYR A 166 -10.62 6.91 1.27
N TYR A 167 -11.94 7.19 1.25
CA TYR A 167 -12.91 6.35 1.96
C TYR A 167 -12.97 4.94 1.40
N ILE A 168 -12.89 4.78 0.07
CA ILE A 168 -12.83 3.47 -0.58
C ILE A 168 -11.53 2.76 -0.18
N MET A 169 -10.39 3.45 -0.15
CA MET A 169 -9.11 2.91 0.29
C MET A 169 -9.17 2.41 1.74
N ILE A 170 -9.78 3.17 2.64
CA ILE A 170 -9.99 2.76 4.03
C ILE A 170 -10.87 1.49 4.08
N ALA A 171 -11.97 1.47 3.35
CA ALA A 171 -12.89 0.33 3.33
C ALA A 171 -12.20 -0.94 2.79
N THR A 172 -11.45 -0.84 1.69
CA THR A 172 -10.71 -1.99 1.13
C THR A 172 -9.61 -2.46 2.07
N SER A 173 -8.91 -1.55 2.76
CA SER A 173 -7.88 -1.89 3.75
C SER A 173 -8.42 -2.60 4.99
N ILE A 174 -9.71 -2.42 5.33
CA ILE A 174 -10.36 -3.14 6.43
C ILE A 174 -10.77 -4.57 6.02
N ILE A 175 -11.06 -4.79 4.73
CA ILE A 175 -11.48 -6.10 4.20
C ILE A 175 -10.29 -7.06 4.11
N VAL A 176 -9.08 -6.55 3.88
CA VAL A 176 -7.83 -7.29 3.71
C VAL A 176 -7.18 -7.60 5.06
#